data_7aa161036214a713147d549666baca80
#
_entry.id   7aa161036214a713147d549666baca80
#
_cell.length_a   1.000
_cell.length_b   1.000
_cell.length_c   1.000
_cell.angle_alpha   90.00
_cell.angle_beta   90.00
_cell.angle_gamma   90.00
#
_symmetry.space_group_name_H-M   'P 1'
#
loop_
_entity.id
_entity.type
_entity.pdbx_description
1 polymer ?
#
loop_
_entity_poly.entity_id
_entity_poly.type
_entity_poly.pdbx_seq_one_letter_code
_entity_poly.pdbx_strand_id
1 'polypeptide(L)'
;MRHLRFYFDPISPYAALAFARLPEVLEGLDVVVDYVPVLFAGFLKAHGHKGPAEIPGKRSWTYRQVLWEAHRLGQPLQLPVHHPFNPLALLRLCWAAAPADRKSTRLNSSH
;
A
#
# COMPACT_ATOMS: atom_id res chain seq x y z
N MET A 1 21.98 -3.79 -10.81
CA MET A 1 20.82 -3.89 -9.91
C MET A 1 19.98 -2.63 -10.00
N ARG A 2 18.67 -2.81 -10.18
CA ARG A 2 17.75 -1.68 -10.28
C ARG A 2 17.03 -1.46 -8.95
N HIS A 3 16.69 -0.22 -8.67
CA HIS A 3 15.92 0.16 -7.50
C HIS A 3 14.51 0.58 -7.91
N LEU A 4 13.52 0.02 -7.23
CA LEU A 4 12.12 0.37 -7.40
C LEU A 4 11.62 0.96 -6.08
N ARG A 5 11.10 2.18 -6.12
CA ARG A 5 10.50 2.77 -4.94
C ARG A 5 9.01 2.52 -4.93
N PHE A 6 8.54 1.92 -3.87
CA PHE A 6 7.12 1.65 -3.67
C PHE A 6 6.61 2.56 -2.56
N TYR A 7 5.94 3.63 -2.99
CA TYR A 7 5.32 4.57 -2.06
C TYR A 7 3.95 4.05 -1.67
N PHE A 8 3.69 3.93 -0.38
CA PHE A 8 2.43 3.35 0.06
C PHE A 8 1.91 4.03 1.32
N ASP A 9 0.60 4.02 1.47
CA ASP A 9 -0.08 4.41 2.69
C ASP A 9 -0.89 3.21 3.18
N PRO A 10 -0.71 2.78 4.45
CA PRO A 10 -1.45 1.63 4.99
C PRO A 10 -2.96 1.76 4.93
N ILE A 11 -3.49 2.98 4.75
CA ILE A 11 -4.93 3.18 4.61
C ILE A 11 -5.47 2.67 3.28
N SER A 12 -4.62 2.50 2.28
CA SER A 12 -5.06 2.14 0.93
C SER A 12 -5.17 0.62 0.78
N PRO A 13 -6.37 0.09 0.55
CA PRO A 13 -6.51 -1.35 0.28
C PRO A 13 -5.87 -1.77 -1.03
N TYR A 14 -5.84 -0.90 -2.05
CA TYR A 14 -5.12 -1.19 -3.28
C TYR A 14 -3.62 -1.32 -3.04
N ALA A 15 -3.07 -0.47 -2.18
CA ALA A 15 -1.66 -0.56 -1.82
C ALA A 15 -1.37 -1.88 -1.10
N ALA A 16 -2.29 -2.36 -0.27
CA ALA A 16 -2.14 -3.65 0.40
C ALA A 16 -2.09 -4.80 -0.60
N LEU A 17 -2.96 -4.78 -1.61
CA LEU A 17 -2.95 -5.79 -2.66
C LEU A 17 -1.67 -5.73 -3.49
N ALA A 18 -1.23 -4.53 -3.84
CA ALA A 18 0.02 -4.35 -4.58
C ALA A 18 1.22 -4.84 -3.79
N PHE A 19 1.27 -4.52 -2.51
CA PHE A 19 2.34 -4.96 -1.61
C PHE A 19 2.42 -6.49 -1.58
N ALA A 20 1.26 -7.16 -1.47
CA ALA A 20 1.21 -8.60 -1.40
C ALA A 20 1.66 -9.26 -2.71
N ARG A 21 1.37 -8.62 -3.85
CA ARG A 21 1.67 -9.17 -5.17
C ARG A 21 3.06 -8.83 -5.68
N LEU A 22 3.68 -7.79 -5.14
CA LEU A 22 4.92 -7.26 -5.69
C LEU A 22 6.05 -8.29 -5.76
N PRO A 23 6.31 -9.12 -4.73
CA PRO A 23 7.37 -10.13 -4.83
C PRO A 23 7.16 -11.09 -6.00
N GLU A 24 5.93 -11.52 -6.23
CA GLU A 24 5.59 -12.45 -7.30
C GLU A 24 5.77 -11.81 -8.69
N VAL A 25 5.32 -10.56 -8.82
CA VAL A 25 5.42 -9.84 -10.08
C VAL A 25 6.87 -9.60 -10.47
N LEU A 26 7.73 -9.35 -9.48
CA LEU A 26 9.14 -9.05 -9.72
C LEU A 26 10.05 -10.27 -9.64
N GLU A 27 9.48 -11.44 -9.49
CA GLU A 27 10.26 -12.68 -9.41
C GLU A 27 11.13 -12.86 -10.66
N GLY A 28 12.38 -13.21 -10.43
CA GLY A 28 13.34 -13.42 -11.53
C GLY A 28 14.03 -12.13 -12.00
N LEU A 29 13.63 -10.98 -11.50
CA LEU A 29 14.25 -9.71 -11.85
C LEU A 29 15.28 -9.30 -10.79
N ASP A 30 16.36 -8.66 -11.22
CA ASP A 30 17.37 -8.15 -10.31
C ASP A 30 16.95 -6.75 -9.83
N VAL A 31 16.08 -6.74 -8.84
CA VAL A 31 15.45 -5.52 -8.34
C VAL A 31 15.48 -5.48 -6.82
N VAL A 32 15.79 -4.32 -6.28
CA VAL A 32 15.63 -4.03 -4.86
C VAL A 32 14.44 -3.07 -4.71
N VAL A 33 13.55 -3.37 -3.80
CA VAL A 33 12.40 -2.51 -3.54
C VAL A 33 12.65 -1.67 -2.30
N ASP A 34 12.55 -0.36 -2.48
CA ASP A 34 12.60 0.60 -1.38
C ASP A 34 11.15 0.91 -0.99
N TYR A 35 10.75 0.45 0.19
CA TYR A 35 9.39 0.68 0.68
C TYR A 35 9.35 2.01 1.40
N VAL A 36 8.55 2.94 0.87
CA VAL A 36 8.49 4.32 1.39
C VAL A 36 7.07 4.63 1.87
N PRO A 37 6.83 4.57 3.19
CA PRO A 37 5.53 4.95 3.74
C PRO A 37 5.27 6.44 3.53
N VAL A 38 4.06 6.77 3.09
CA VAL A 38 3.66 8.16 2.85
C VAL A 38 2.25 8.41 3.38
N LEU A 39 1.97 9.65 3.75
CA LEU A 39 0.63 10.06 4.15
C LEU A 39 -0.11 10.56 2.90
N PHE A 40 -0.90 9.67 2.30
CA PHE A 40 -1.61 9.99 1.06
C PHE A 40 -2.60 11.14 1.25
N ALA A 41 -3.30 11.19 2.38
CA ALA A 41 -4.23 12.27 2.67
C ALA A 41 -3.56 13.64 2.64
N GLY A 42 -2.28 13.71 3.03
CA GLY A 42 -1.51 14.95 2.96
C GLY A 42 -1.33 15.44 1.52
N PHE A 43 -1.06 14.53 0.61
CA PHE A 43 -0.95 14.87 -0.81
C PHE A 43 -2.30 15.33 -1.38
N LEU A 44 -3.37 14.63 -1.02
CA LEU A 44 -4.71 15.02 -1.46
C LEU A 44 -5.06 16.43 -0.99
N LYS A 45 -4.79 16.71 0.28
CA LYS A 45 -5.05 18.02 0.85
C LYS A 45 -4.23 19.11 0.17
N ALA A 46 -2.96 18.84 -0.07
CA ALA A 46 -2.05 19.80 -0.71
C ALA A 46 -2.50 20.17 -2.13
N HIS A 47 -3.16 19.25 -2.82
CA HIS A 47 -3.63 19.45 -4.19
C HIS A 47 -5.13 19.75 -4.28
N GLY A 48 -5.81 19.91 -3.15
CA GLY A 48 -7.25 20.21 -3.13
C GLY A 48 -8.12 19.06 -3.63
N HIS A 49 -7.66 17.83 -3.51
CA HIS A 49 -8.38 16.65 -3.98
C HIS A 49 -8.97 15.84 -2.84
N LYS A 50 -9.98 15.04 -3.16
CA LYS A 50 -10.57 14.06 -2.24
C LYS A 50 -10.29 12.66 -2.73
N GLY A 51 -10.00 11.76 -1.78
CA GLY A 51 -9.85 10.35 -2.10
C GLY A 51 -11.20 9.67 -2.34
N PRO A 52 -11.18 8.48 -2.96
CA PRO A 52 -12.43 7.76 -3.26
C PRO A 52 -13.29 7.49 -2.03
N ALA A 53 -12.68 7.26 -0.88
CA ALA A 53 -13.41 6.99 0.35
C ALA A 53 -14.18 8.20 0.89
N GLU A 54 -13.87 9.39 0.41
CA GLU A 54 -14.52 10.63 0.82
C GLU A 54 -15.64 11.05 -0.13
N ILE A 55 -15.83 10.32 -1.22
CA ILE A 55 -16.82 10.65 -2.24
C ILE A 55 -17.98 9.67 -2.13
N PRO A 56 -19.20 10.15 -1.82
CA PRO A 56 -20.38 9.27 -1.74
C PRO A 56 -20.57 8.46 -3.01
N GLY A 57 -20.96 7.20 -2.86
CA GLY A 57 -21.12 6.29 -3.99
C GLY A 57 -19.81 5.69 -4.48
N LYS A 58 -18.79 6.48 -4.64
CA LYS A 58 -17.48 6.00 -5.09
C LYS A 58 -16.82 5.15 -4.02
N ARG A 59 -17.01 5.49 -2.76
CA ARG A 59 -16.50 4.71 -1.64
C ARG A 59 -17.03 3.28 -1.68
N SER A 60 -18.32 3.13 -1.83
CA SER A 60 -18.96 1.80 -1.88
C SER A 60 -18.47 1.00 -3.07
N TRP A 61 -18.42 1.63 -4.24
CA TRP A 61 -17.92 0.99 -5.46
C TRP A 61 -16.47 0.55 -5.29
N THR A 62 -15.64 1.42 -4.73
CA THR A 62 -14.21 1.14 -4.53
C THR A 62 -14.03 -0.07 -3.63
N TYR A 63 -14.78 -0.17 -2.54
CA TYR A 63 -14.66 -1.30 -1.62
C TYR A 63 -15.07 -2.60 -2.28
N ARG A 64 -16.13 -2.59 -3.06
CA ARG A 64 -16.57 -3.77 -3.81
C ARG A 64 -15.50 -4.20 -4.82
N GLN A 65 -14.92 -3.24 -5.53
CA GLN A 65 -13.92 -3.50 -6.54
C GLN A 65 -12.65 -4.08 -5.91
N VAL A 66 -12.22 -3.54 -4.77
CA VAL A 66 -11.04 -4.05 -4.04
C VAL A 66 -11.28 -5.47 -3.55
N LEU A 67 -12.45 -5.75 -2.99
CA LEU A 67 -12.77 -7.09 -2.51
C LEU A 67 -12.84 -8.09 -3.67
N TRP A 68 -13.36 -7.66 -4.81
CA TRP A 68 -13.37 -8.49 -6.01
C TRP A 68 -11.96 -8.80 -6.51
N GLU A 69 -11.11 -7.78 -6.54
CA GLU A 69 -9.70 -7.98 -6.94
C GLU A 69 -8.97 -8.91 -5.97
N ALA A 70 -9.20 -8.73 -4.67
CA ALA A 70 -8.59 -9.61 -3.67
C ALA A 70 -9.02 -11.06 -3.88
N HIS A 71 -10.30 -11.28 -4.14
CA HIS A 71 -10.82 -12.60 -4.41
C HIS A 71 -10.20 -13.20 -5.68
N ARG A 72 -10.15 -12.40 -6.75
CA ARG A 72 -9.57 -12.82 -8.03
C ARG A 72 -8.09 -13.21 -7.88
N LEU A 73 -7.35 -12.49 -7.03
CA LEU A 73 -5.94 -12.73 -6.80
C LEU A 73 -5.66 -13.79 -5.74
N GLY A 74 -6.70 -14.29 -5.08
CA GLY A 74 -6.53 -15.25 -3.98
C GLY A 74 -5.88 -14.65 -2.75
N GLN A 75 -6.00 -13.33 -2.55
CA GLN A 75 -5.40 -12.62 -1.42
C GLN A 75 -6.46 -12.35 -0.36
N PRO A 76 -6.29 -12.85 0.88
CA PRO A 76 -7.19 -12.49 1.97
C PRO A 76 -7.12 -11.00 2.25
N LEU A 77 -8.27 -10.36 2.32
CA LEU A 77 -8.36 -8.94 2.63
C LEU A 77 -9.55 -8.68 3.51
N GLN A 78 -9.31 -8.04 4.65
CA GLN A 78 -10.35 -7.57 5.55
C GLN A 78 -10.28 -6.05 5.61
N LEU A 79 -11.41 -5.40 5.29
CA LEU A 79 -11.48 -3.96 5.39
C LEU A 79 -11.76 -3.57 6.84
N PRO A 80 -11.16 -2.48 7.35
CA PRO A 80 -11.45 -2.01 8.69
C PRO A 80 -12.90 -1.55 8.82
N VAL A 81 -13.46 -1.70 10.03
CA VAL A 81 -14.82 -1.27 10.32
C VAL A 81 -14.99 0.22 10.02
N HIS A 82 -14.00 1.01 10.41
CA HIS A 82 -13.98 2.45 10.16
C HIS A 82 -12.93 2.76 9.10
N HIS A 83 -13.38 3.28 7.98
CA HIS A 83 -12.51 3.68 6.89
C HIS A 83 -13.09 4.93 6.21
N PRO A 84 -12.30 5.98 5.97
CA PRO A 84 -10.87 6.05 6.25
C PRO A 84 -10.57 6.18 7.74
N PHE A 85 -9.42 5.66 8.14
CA PHE A 85 -8.91 5.82 9.49
C PHE A 85 -7.66 6.69 9.47
N ASN A 86 -7.21 7.15 10.65
CA ASN A 86 -5.99 7.92 10.74
C ASN A 86 -4.78 6.98 10.69
N PRO A 87 -3.98 7.01 9.61
CA PRO A 87 -2.88 6.08 9.46
C PRO A 87 -1.58 6.52 10.13
N LEU A 88 -1.53 7.66 10.82
CA LEU A 88 -0.29 8.24 11.33
C LEU A 88 0.45 7.29 12.26
N ALA A 89 -0.26 6.60 13.16
CA ALA A 89 0.38 5.66 14.08
C ALA A 89 1.06 4.51 13.32
N LEU A 90 0.37 3.97 12.31
CA LEU A 90 0.93 2.90 11.48
C LEU A 90 2.10 3.38 10.65
N LEU A 91 2.02 4.59 10.09
CA LEU A 91 3.12 5.17 9.33
C LEU A 91 4.36 5.35 10.19
N ARG A 92 4.18 5.87 11.41
CA ARG A 92 5.28 6.03 12.35
C ARG A 92 5.90 4.70 12.72
N LEU A 93 5.06 3.68 12.91
CA LEU A 93 5.53 2.34 13.20
C LEU A 93 6.34 1.76 12.04
N CYS A 94 5.89 1.95 10.81
CA CYS A 94 6.64 1.51 9.62
C CYS A 94 8.03 2.13 9.56
N TRP A 95 8.12 3.44 9.82
CA TRP A 95 9.41 4.13 9.83
C TRP A 95 10.30 3.69 10.99
N ALA A 96 9.70 3.46 12.17
CA ALA A 96 10.46 3.02 13.34
C ALA A 96 10.96 1.58 13.20
N ALA A 97 10.19 0.73 12.56
CA ALA A 97 10.53 -0.68 12.39
C ALA A 97 11.61 -0.89 11.31
N ALA A 98 11.71 0.02 10.36
CA ALA A 98 12.72 -0.10 9.30
C ALA A 98 14.08 0.34 9.82
N PRO A 99 15.13 -0.48 9.65
CA PRO A 99 16.50 -0.03 9.95
C PRO A 99 16.86 1.22 9.15
N ALA A 100 17.63 2.11 9.74
CA ALA A 100 17.97 3.39 9.13
C ALA A 100 18.61 3.25 7.75
N ASP A 101 19.37 2.20 7.55
CA ASP A 101 20.07 1.91 6.30
C ASP A 101 19.37 0.88 5.43
N ARG A 102 18.16 0.45 5.80
CA ARG A 102 17.50 -0.66 5.16
C ARG A 102 16.01 -0.45 4.97
N LYS A 103 15.67 0.61 4.31
CA LYS A 103 14.28 0.76 3.86
C LYS A 103 14.06 0.02 2.56
N SER A 104 15.01 -0.82 2.17
CA SER A 104 14.98 -1.64 0.96
C SER A 104 14.98 -3.11 1.31
N THR A 105 14.24 -3.88 0.53
CA THR A 105 14.23 -5.34 0.65
C THR A 105 14.41 -5.93 -0.73
N ARG A 106 15.38 -6.83 -0.84
CA ARG A 106 15.59 -7.54 -2.10
C ARG A 106 14.47 -8.56 -2.29
N LEU A 107 13.77 -8.46 -3.39
CA LEU A 107 12.69 -9.38 -3.74
C LEU A 107 13.24 -10.57 -4.51
N ASN A 108 13.61 -11.59 -3.77
CA ASN A 108 14.09 -12.83 -4.38
C ASN A 108 13.62 -14.00 -3.53
N SER A 109 14.21 -15.16 -3.79
CA SER A 109 13.82 -16.40 -3.15
C SER A 109 13.97 -16.42 -1.63
N SER A 110 14.60 -15.43 -1.03
CA SER A 110 14.76 -15.39 0.42
C SER A 110 13.54 -14.85 1.14
N HIS A 111 12.55 -14.45 0.43
CA HIS A 111 11.29 -14.00 1.01
C HIS A 111 10.23 -15.10 1.04
#